data_81186a12a4d3d06db2ddaa261d729c1d
#
_entry.id   81186a12a4d3d06db2ddaa261d729c1d
#
_cell.length_a   1.000
_cell.length_b   1.000
_cell.length_c   1.000
_cell.angle_alpha   90.00
_cell.angle_beta   90.00
_cell.angle_gamma   90.00
#
_symmetry.space_group_name_H-M   'P 1'
#
loop_
_entity.id
_entity.type
_entity.pdbx_description
1 polymer ?
#
loop_
_entity_poly.entity_id
_entity_poly.type
_entity_poly.pdbx_seq_one_letter_code
_entity_poly.pdbx_strand_id
1 'polypeptide(L)'
;QTERTVRLVDSYTIMNPTEPNFEIGQSFANWNIIVDTDSPAEYVSELNAFKAAAVENGFEDVAKVAYGIDTGEHAGKVMASIQAPTPERLGAFIDARSSKWAQKHLKKFAKIREYEHAYTMVCNVIQA
;
A
#
# COMPACT_ATOMS: atom_id res chain seq x y z
N GLN A 1 -20.35 2.41 23.08
CA GLN A 1 -18.90 2.63 23.12
C GLN A 1 -18.21 1.71 22.14
N THR A 2 -17.38 2.26 21.28
CA THR A 2 -16.65 1.51 20.29
C THR A 2 -15.30 1.04 20.83
N GLU A 3 -14.93 -0.17 20.49
CA GLU A 3 -13.61 -0.69 20.76
C GLU A 3 -12.56 0.14 19.99
N ARG A 4 -11.48 0.50 20.68
CA ARG A 4 -10.38 1.25 20.07
C ARG A 4 -9.14 0.38 19.99
N THR A 5 -8.60 0.26 18.79
CA THR A 5 -7.34 -0.43 18.56
C THR A 5 -6.26 0.60 18.23
N VAL A 6 -5.14 0.51 18.95
CA VAL A 6 -3.96 1.33 18.67
C VAL A 6 -2.84 0.40 18.23
N ARG A 7 -2.18 0.74 17.12
CA ARG A 7 -1.04 -0.03 16.60
C ARG A 7 0.18 0.86 16.50
N LEU A 8 1.31 0.33 16.94
CA LEU A 8 2.60 0.94 16.70
C LEU A 8 3.19 0.31 15.44
N VAL A 9 3.65 1.13 14.53
CA VAL A 9 4.17 0.67 13.24
C VAL A 9 5.49 1.37 12.93
N ASP A 10 6.40 0.62 12.32
CA ASP A 10 7.58 1.19 11.68
C ASP A 10 7.25 1.52 10.24
N SER A 11 7.62 2.71 9.78
CA SER A 11 7.26 3.19 8.46
C SER A 11 8.42 3.04 7.49
N TYR A 12 8.16 2.44 6.34
CA TYR A 12 9.09 2.33 5.22
C TYR A 12 8.52 3.07 4.03
N THR A 13 9.12 4.20 3.66
CA THR A 13 8.69 4.93 2.46
C THR A 13 9.18 4.18 1.23
N ILE A 14 8.28 3.57 0.50
CA ILE A 14 8.59 2.74 -0.65
C ILE A 14 8.82 3.60 -1.87
N MET A 15 8.03 4.64 -2.00
CA MET A 15 8.15 5.50 -3.14
C MET A 15 7.37 6.72 -2.94
N ASN A 16 8.01 7.72 -2.64
CA ASN A 16 7.33 8.97 -2.60
C ASN A 16 8.27 10.12 -2.78
N PRO A 17 8.65 10.43 -4.01
CA PRO A 17 9.41 11.62 -4.27
C PRO A 17 8.66 12.90 -3.91
N THR A 18 7.34 12.84 -3.76
CA THR A 18 6.53 13.97 -3.35
C THR A 18 5.56 13.53 -2.29
N GLU A 19 5.68 14.08 -1.09
CA GLU A 19 4.69 13.89 -0.06
C GLU A 19 3.35 14.46 -0.54
N PRO A 20 2.24 13.71 -0.37
CA PRO A 20 0.95 14.26 -0.73
C PRO A 20 0.64 15.45 0.18
N ASN A 21 0.37 16.60 -0.43
CA ASN A 21 -0.17 17.74 0.29
C ASN A 21 -1.66 17.50 0.51
N PHE A 22 -2.03 17.12 1.72
CA PHE A 22 -3.42 16.90 2.06
C PHE A 22 -4.10 18.25 2.38
N GLU A 23 -5.23 18.48 1.72
CA GLU A 23 -6.10 19.60 1.99
C GLU A 23 -7.39 19.13 2.67
N ILE A 24 -7.91 19.91 3.62
CA ILE A 24 -9.18 19.60 4.27
C ILE A 24 -10.29 19.54 3.22
N GLY A 25 -11.08 18.47 3.30
CA GLY A 25 -12.13 18.18 2.32
C GLY A 25 -11.68 17.36 1.12
N GLN A 26 -10.38 17.17 0.96
CA GLN A 26 -9.85 16.32 -0.10
C GLN A 26 -10.24 14.85 0.15
N SER A 27 -10.65 14.17 -0.90
CA SER A 27 -10.92 12.73 -0.87
C SER A 27 -9.81 11.95 -1.53
N PHE A 28 -9.56 10.76 -1.03
CA PHE A 28 -8.67 9.80 -1.68
C PHE A 28 -9.16 8.37 -1.41
N ALA A 29 -8.75 7.45 -2.26
CA ALA A 29 -9.03 6.03 -2.07
C ALA A 29 -7.78 5.31 -1.58
N ASN A 30 -7.96 4.32 -0.73
CA ASN A 30 -6.87 3.60 -0.07
C ASN A 30 -7.13 2.10 -0.12
N TRP A 31 -6.10 1.34 -0.43
CA TRP A 31 -6.09 -0.11 -0.37
C TRP A 31 -4.98 -0.55 0.57
N ASN A 32 -5.35 -1.22 1.64
CA ASN A 32 -4.43 -1.70 2.66
C ASN A 32 -4.33 -3.21 2.59
N ILE A 33 -3.11 -3.71 2.60
CA ILE A 33 -2.82 -5.13 2.51
C ILE A 33 -1.91 -5.50 3.68
N ILE A 34 -2.34 -6.44 4.51
CA ILE A 34 -1.49 -7.01 5.56
C ILE A 34 -0.96 -8.33 5.07
N VAL A 35 0.36 -8.49 5.09
CA VAL A 35 1.04 -9.68 4.60
C VAL A 35 1.95 -10.26 5.66
N ASP A 36 2.08 -11.58 5.62
CA ASP A 36 3.09 -12.30 6.36
C ASP A 36 4.30 -12.54 5.45
N THR A 37 5.49 -12.18 5.93
CA THR A 37 6.73 -12.38 5.20
C THR A 37 7.88 -12.61 6.15
N ASP A 38 8.75 -13.55 5.79
CA ASP A 38 10.00 -13.82 6.53
C ASP A 38 11.11 -12.84 6.16
N SER A 39 10.92 -12.05 5.10
CA SER A 39 11.92 -11.13 4.56
C SER A 39 11.32 -9.76 4.29
N PRO A 40 11.04 -8.95 5.33
CA PRO A 40 10.46 -7.61 5.13
C PRO A 40 11.27 -6.72 4.20
N ALA A 41 12.60 -6.76 4.29
CA ALA A 41 13.47 -5.95 3.44
C ALA A 41 13.35 -6.34 1.96
N GLU A 42 13.27 -7.63 1.67
CA GLU A 42 13.08 -8.13 0.31
C GLU A 42 11.69 -7.76 -0.22
N TYR A 43 10.68 -7.86 0.62
CA TYR A 43 9.32 -7.44 0.26
C TYR A 43 9.27 -5.96 -0.10
N VAL A 44 9.88 -5.09 0.71
CA VAL A 44 9.96 -3.65 0.43
C VAL A 44 10.73 -3.38 -0.86
N SER A 45 11.83 -4.09 -1.10
CA SER A 45 12.59 -3.96 -2.35
C SER A 45 11.74 -4.31 -3.58
N GLU A 46 10.95 -5.37 -3.51
CA GLU A 46 10.03 -5.74 -4.60
C GLU A 46 8.87 -4.75 -4.75
N LEU A 47 8.37 -4.18 -3.66
CA LEU A 47 7.37 -3.12 -3.73
C LEU A 47 7.92 -1.89 -4.45
N ASN A 48 9.18 -1.52 -4.19
CA ASN A 48 9.84 -0.42 -4.89
C ASN A 48 9.97 -0.71 -6.39
N ALA A 49 10.37 -1.92 -6.76
CA ALA A 49 10.48 -2.33 -8.16
C ALA A 49 9.12 -2.31 -8.85
N PHE A 50 8.09 -2.82 -8.19
CA PHE A 50 6.71 -2.79 -8.71
C PHE A 50 6.24 -1.36 -8.92
N LYS A 51 6.51 -0.48 -7.97
CA LYS A 51 6.09 0.91 -8.08
C LYS A 51 6.82 1.64 -9.22
N ALA A 52 8.11 1.39 -9.40
CA ALA A 52 8.85 1.95 -10.53
C ALA A 52 8.21 1.54 -11.87
N ALA A 53 7.84 0.27 -12.00
CA ALA A 53 7.12 -0.22 -13.18
C ALA A 53 5.74 0.43 -13.33
N ALA A 54 5.03 0.64 -12.23
CA ALA A 54 3.74 1.31 -12.24
C ALA A 54 3.84 2.75 -12.74
N VAL A 55 4.85 3.49 -12.31
CA VAL A 55 5.12 4.85 -12.79
C VAL A 55 5.34 4.87 -14.30
N GLU A 56 6.15 3.94 -14.80
CA GLU A 56 6.37 3.81 -16.25
C GLU A 56 5.10 3.51 -17.04
N ASN A 57 4.09 2.94 -16.37
CA ASN A 57 2.82 2.58 -16.99
C ASN A 57 1.67 3.53 -16.62
N GLY A 58 1.98 4.74 -16.17
CA GLY A 58 1.01 5.81 -16.01
C GLY A 58 0.40 5.96 -14.62
N PHE A 59 0.96 5.29 -13.60
CA PHE A 59 0.45 5.35 -12.22
C PHE A 59 1.34 6.17 -11.27
N GLU A 60 1.86 7.28 -11.75
CA GLU A 60 2.68 8.20 -10.94
C GLU A 60 1.90 8.88 -9.82
N ASP A 61 0.57 8.94 -9.94
CA ASP A 61 -0.34 9.52 -8.96
C ASP A 61 -0.70 8.55 -7.81
N VAL A 62 -0.21 7.32 -7.84
CA VAL A 62 -0.48 6.32 -6.82
C VAL A 62 0.70 6.23 -5.86
N ALA A 63 0.47 6.55 -4.59
CA ALA A 63 1.48 6.50 -3.54
C ALA A 63 1.45 5.16 -2.81
N LYS A 64 2.60 4.74 -2.28
CA LYS A 64 2.72 3.53 -1.47
C LYS A 64 3.55 3.78 -0.23
N VAL A 65 3.12 3.22 0.88
CA VAL A 65 3.88 3.19 2.13
C VAL A 65 3.78 1.77 2.70
N ALA A 66 4.89 1.27 3.23
CA ALA A 66 4.88 0.01 3.97
C ALA A 66 5.17 0.28 5.45
N TYR A 67 4.50 -0.46 6.30
CA TYR A 67 4.63 -0.37 7.75
C TYR A 67 4.97 -1.74 8.32
N GLY A 68 5.96 -1.81 9.21
CA GLY A 68 6.12 -2.96 10.08
C GLY A 68 5.17 -2.82 11.28
N ILE A 69 4.40 -3.84 11.57
CA ILE A 69 3.43 -3.80 12.67
C ILE A 69 4.06 -4.41 13.91
N ASP A 70 4.18 -3.62 14.98
CA ASP A 70 4.88 -4.04 16.19
C ASP A 70 3.96 -4.58 17.27
N THR A 71 2.69 -4.25 17.25
CA THR A 71 1.74 -4.64 18.30
C THR A 71 0.39 -5.07 17.72
N GLY A 72 -0.37 -5.79 18.55
CA GLY A 72 -1.73 -6.19 18.23
C GLY A 72 -1.80 -7.53 17.51
N GLU A 73 -2.95 -7.81 16.93
CA GLU A 73 -3.26 -9.07 16.25
C GLU A 73 -2.29 -9.41 15.13
N HIS A 74 -1.82 -8.38 14.41
CA HIS A 74 -0.94 -8.55 13.26
C HIS A 74 0.52 -8.21 13.56
N ALA A 75 0.94 -8.26 14.83
CA ALA A 75 2.32 -7.99 15.22
C ALA A 75 3.29 -8.89 14.47
N GLY A 76 4.40 -8.31 14.00
CA GLY A 76 5.42 -9.02 13.21
C GLY A 76 5.12 -9.07 11.72
N LYS A 77 3.97 -8.57 11.27
CA LYS A 77 3.58 -8.54 9.86
C LYS A 77 3.83 -7.17 9.25
N VAL A 78 3.66 -7.08 7.95
CA VAL A 78 3.85 -5.83 7.19
C VAL A 78 2.52 -5.40 6.59
N MET A 79 2.22 -4.11 6.69
CA MET A 79 1.08 -3.51 5.99
C MET A 79 1.59 -2.65 4.85
N ALA A 80 1.11 -2.91 3.64
CA ALA A 80 1.31 -2.03 2.49
C ALA A 80 0.04 -1.20 2.30
N SER A 81 0.19 0.11 2.28
CA SER A 81 -0.89 1.05 2.04
C SER A 81 -0.71 1.71 0.69
N ILE A 82 -1.70 1.61 -0.16
CA ILE A 82 -1.69 2.15 -1.52
C ILE A 82 -2.78 3.21 -1.59
N GLN A 83 -2.39 4.43 -1.98
CA GLN A 83 -3.28 5.57 -2.05
C GLN A 83 -3.40 6.10 -3.46
N ALA A 84 -4.62 6.30 -3.93
CA ALA A 84 -4.91 6.91 -5.22
C ALA A 84 -5.82 8.14 -5.01
N PRO A 85 -5.74 9.15 -5.90
CA PRO A 85 -6.53 10.37 -5.74
C PRO A 85 -8.04 10.16 -5.83
N THR A 86 -8.48 9.11 -6.53
CA THR A 86 -9.92 8.79 -6.67
C THR A 86 -10.13 7.28 -6.61
N PRO A 87 -11.37 6.82 -6.28
CA PRO A 87 -11.70 5.39 -6.37
C PRO A 87 -11.49 4.81 -7.77
N GLU A 88 -11.75 5.59 -8.81
CA GLU A 88 -11.58 5.17 -10.20
C GLU A 88 -10.10 4.91 -10.52
N ARG A 89 -9.19 5.75 -10.02
CA ARG A 89 -7.75 5.55 -10.22
C ARG A 89 -7.25 4.36 -9.41
N LEU A 90 -7.77 4.15 -8.21
CA LEU A 90 -7.43 2.96 -7.44
C LEU A 90 -7.91 1.70 -8.16
N GLY A 91 -9.13 1.69 -8.68
CA GLY A 91 -9.67 0.59 -9.48
C GLY A 91 -8.83 0.30 -10.71
N ALA A 92 -8.41 1.34 -11.43
CA ALA A 92 -7.54 1.20 -12.60
C ALA A 92 -6.18 0.58 -12.21
N PHE A 93 -5.62 0.97 -11.07
CA PHE A 93 -4.37 0.40 -10.58
C PHE A 93 -4.53 -1.09 -10.20
N ILE A 94 -5.63 -1.43 -9.54
CA ILE A 94 -5.93 -2.82 -9.18
C ILE A 94 -6.12 -3.67 -10.44
N ASP A 95 -6.86 -3.16 -11.43
CA ASP A 95 -7.10 -3.85 -12.70
C ASP A 95 -5.79 -4.06 -13.48
N ALA A 96 -4.87 -3.09 -13.41
CA ALA A 96 -3.58 -3.18 -14.08
C ALA A 96 -2.71 -4.33 -13.53
N ARG A 97 -3.04 -4.91 -12.39
CA ARG A 97 -2.34 -6.08 -11.85
C ARG A 97 -2.45 -7.30 -12.76
N SER A 98 -3.43 -7.33 -13.65
CA SER A 98 -3.58 -8.38 -14.67
C SER A 98 -2.65 -8.19 -15.86
N SER A 99 -2.00 -7.04 -15.99
CA SER A 99 -1.11 -6.75 -17.09
C SER A 99 0.20 -7.53 -17.02
N LYS A 100 0.88 -7.67 -18.15
CA LYS A 100 2.16 -8.41 -18.21
C LYS A 100 3.23 -7.80 -17.32
N TRP A 101 3.32 -6.45 -17.29
CA TRP A 101 4.32 -5.78 -16.48
C TRP A 101 4.08 -6.00 -14.98
N ALA A 102 2.82 -6.06 -14.56
CA ALA A 102 2.48 -6.30 -13.16
C ALA A 102 2.68 -7.77 -12.78
N GLN A 103 2.29 -8.70 -13.62
CA GLN A 103 2.37 -10.14 -13.34
C GLN A 103 3.80 -10.60 -13.07
N LYS A 104 4.76 -10.01 -13.73
CA LYS A 104 6.18 -10.26 -13.50
C LYS A 104 6.58 -10.03 -12.04
N HIS A 105 6.07 -8.94 -11.45
CA HIS A 105 6.33 -8.60 -10.04
C HIS A 105 5.47 -9.42 -9.08
N LEU A 106 4.22 -9.65 -9.42
CA LEU A 106 3.30 -10.40 -8.57
C LEU A 106 3.75 -11.84 -8.36
N LYS A 107 4.38 -12.46 -9.35
CA LYS A 107 4.97 -13.78 -9.22
C LYS A 107 6.12 -13.81 -8.20
N LYS A 108 6.91 -12.74 -8.14
CA LYS A 108 7.97 -12.61 -7.14
C LYS A 108 7.38 -12.42 -5.74
N PHE A 109 6.35 -11.60 -5.62
CA PHE A 109 5.65 -11.41 -4.36
C PHE A 109 5.10 -12.72 -3.80
N ALA A 110 4.50 -13.55 -4.63
CA ALA A 110 3.90 -14.81 -4.22
C ALA A 110 4.91 -15.75 -3.54
N LYS A 111 6.20 -15.60 -3.82
CA LYS A 111 7.26 -16.42 -3.25
C LYS A 111 7.73 -15.94 -1.87
N ILE A 112 7.46 -14.69 -1.52
CA ILE A 112 8.04 -14.05 -0.33
C ILE A 112 6.99 -13.53 0.65
N ARG A 113 5.70 -13.69 0.35
CA ARG A 113 4.62 -13.22 1.22
C ARG A 113 3.37 -14.07 1.12
N GLU A 114 2.55 -14.01 2.17
CA GLU A 114 1.17 -14.48 2.18
C GLU A 114 0.25 -13.34 2.56
N TYR A 115 -0.92 -13.25 1.92
CA TYR A 115 -1.96 -12.31 2.33
C TYR A 115 -2.62 -12.78 3.63
N GLU A 116 -2.69 -11.89 4.60
CA GLU A 116 -3.44 -12.10 5.83
C GLU A 116 -4.78 -11.39 5.79
N HIS A 117 -4.79 -10.16 5.28
CA HIS A 117 -5.98 -9.32 5.25
C HIS A 117 -5.82 -8.21 4.22
N ALA A 118 -6.90 -7.84 3.56
CA ALA A 118 -6.90 -6.71 2.63
C ALA A 118 -8.25 -6.00 2.68
N TYR A 119 -8.23 -4.67 2.58
CA TYR A 119 -9.45 -3.87 2.57
C TYR A 119 -9.22 -2.54 1.86
N THR A 120 -10.30 -1.95 1.37
CA THR A 120 -10.28 -0.63 0.73
C THR A 120 -11.08 0.37 1.55
N MET A 121 -10.69 1.64 1.46
CA MET A 121 -11.39 2.76 2.09
C MET A 121 -11.47 3.93 1.14
N VAL A 122 -12.51 4.73 1.28
CA VAL A 122 -12.55 6.08 0.74
C VAL A 122 -12.44 7.03 1.93
N CYS A 123 -11.47 7.93 1.87
CA CYS A 123 -11.13 8.80 2.99
C CYS A 123 -11.34 10.25 2.63
N ASN A 124 -11.77 11.04 3.61
CA ASN A 124 -11.83 12.50 3.50
C ASN A 124 -10.90 13.10 4.54
N VAL A 125 -10.11 14.08 4.13
CA VAL A 125 -9.23 14.80 5.05
C VAL A 125 -10.05 15.79 5.86
N ILE A 126 -10.09 15.61 7.17
CA ILE A 126 -10.82 16.48 8.08
C ILE A 126 -9.89 17.40 8.89
N GLN A 127 -8.62 17.05 8.95
CA GLN A 127 -7.57 17.85 9.58
C GLN A 127 -6.24 17.49 8.91
N ALA A 128 -5.49 18.49 8.58
CA ALA A 128 -4.18 18.32 7.93
C ALA A 128 -3.04 18.80 8.83
#